data_314df0ed0464ff2c95d6f654d3470291
#
_entry.id   314df0ed0464ff2c95d6f654d3470291
#
_cell.length_a   1.000
_cell.length_b   1.000
_cell.length_c   1.000
_cell.angle_alpha   90.00
_cell.angle_beta   90.00
_cell.angle_gamma   90.00
#
_symmetry.space_group_name_H-M   'P 1'
#
loop_
_entity.id
_entity.type
_entity.pdbx_description
1 polymer ?
#
loop_
_entity_poly.entity_id
_entity_poly.type
_entity_poly.pdbx_seq_one_letter_code
_entity_poly.pdbx_strand_id
1 'polypeptide(L)'
;SYGRWSLEGIFPLSPTLDTAGILTRRAEDALIGFAAIDPEHQGKLAELMKDAESLDPASVRISTRDMTLWQDCESGIAETVEDALKELNRGGVRLVESTTPETRQALEIFNMGSVPGIEIKEFIQSELPAWLETTDPVVGTRIKSSSSVDAGEYLRRLRVLKKLSAGAE
;
A
#
# COMPACT_ATOMS: atom_id res chain seq x y z
N SER A 1 5.76 -4.99 -1.95
CA SER A 1 6.74 -4.25 -1.12
C SER A 1 7.29 -3.08 -1.89
N TYR A 2 7.49 -1.96 -1.23
CA TYR A 2 8.10 -0.77 -1.83
C TYR A 2 9.46 -1.09 -2.44
N GLY A 3 9.69 -0.61 -3.70
CA GLY A 3 10.95 -0.80 -4.40
C GLY A 3 11.25 -2.24 -4.89
N ARG A 4 10.31 -3.19 -4.74
CA ARG A 4 10.54 -4.56 -5.19
C ARG A 4 10.49 -4.70 -6.71
N TRP A 5 9.53 -4.04 -7.35
CA TRP A 5 9.32 -4.10 -8.80
C TRP A 5 9.53 -2.75 -9.45
N SER A 6 9.97 -2.77 -10.71
CA SER A 6 10.11 -1.56 -11.51
C SER A 6 8.76 -0.88 -11.69
N LEU A 7 8.77 0.45 -11.64
CA LEU A 7 7.63 1.30 -11.96
C LEU A 7 7.74 1.90 -13.38
N GLU A 8 8.71 1.48 -14.16
CA GLU A 8 8.89 1.93 -15.53
C GLU A 8 7.65 1.61 -16.38
N GLY A 9 7.13 2.62 -17.09
CA GLY A 9 5.90 2.50 -17.87
C GLY A 9 4.59 2.59 -17.07
N ILE A 10 4.65 2.77 -15.76
CA ILE A 10 3.47 3.02 -14.92
C ILE A 10 3.28 4.53 -14.76
N PHE A 11 2.04 5.01 -14.96
CA PHE A 11 1.70 6.41 -14.72
C PHE A 11 1.95 6.76 -13.25
N PRO A 12 2.77 7.79 -12.95
CA PRO A 12 3.13 8.10 -11.58
C PRO A 12 1.99 8.81 -10.85
N LEU A 13 1.65 8.32 -9.67
CA LEU A 13 0.86 9.06 -8.67
C LEU A 13 1.80 9.72 -7.66
N SER A 14 2.75 8.96 -7.17
CA SER A 14 3.74 9.40 -6.18
C SER A 14 5.02 8.58 -6.34
N PRO A 15 6.01 9.07 -7.11
CA PRO A 15 7.28 8.36 -7.28
C PRO A 15 7.93 7.92 -5.97
N THR A 16 7.66 8.67 -4.89
CA THR A 16 8.17 8.36 -3.54
C THR A 16 7.44 7.19 -2.86
N LEU A 17 6.17 6.93 -3.17
CA LEU A 17 5.32 5.97 -2.44
C LEU A 17 4.69 4.92 -3.34
N ASP A 18 4.75 5.08 -4.66
CA ASP A 18 4.14 4.14 -5.59
C ASP A 18 4.72 2.74 -5.46
N THR A 19 3.86 1.76 -5.57
CA THR A 19 4.22 0.35 -5.64
C THR A 19 3.38 -0.35 -6.69
N ALA A 20 3.99 -1.25 -7.44
CA ALA A 20 3.26 -2.17 -8.30
C ALA A 20 2.74 -3.35 -7.48
N GLY A 21 1.56 -3.85 -7.81
CA GLY A 21 0.93 -4.99 -7.16
C GLY A 21 0.12 -5.83 -8.14
N ILE A 22 -0.23 -7.04 -7.72
CA ILE A 22 -1.04 -7.98 -8.48
C ILE A 22 -2.35 -8.18 -7.75
N LEU A 23 -3.46 -8.01 -8.47
CA LEU A 23 -4.80 -8.32 -7.98
C LEU A 23 -5.40 -9.44 -8.84
N THR A 24 -5.79 -10.53 -8.21
CA THR A 24 -6.34 -11.72 -8.89
C THR A 24 -7.57 -12.25 -8.16
N ARG A 25 -8.33 -13.11 -8.82
CA ARG A 25 -9.48 -13.77 -8.20
C ARG A 25 -9.10 -15.02 -7.41
N ARG A 26 -7.94 -15.60 -7.70
CA ARG A 26 -7.47 -16.85 -7.11
C ARG A 26 -6.03 -16.70 -6.66
N ALA A 27 -5.64 -17.39 -5.60
CA ALA A 27 -4.30 -17.37 -5.08
C ALA A 27 -3.27 -17.93 -6.09
N GLU A 28 -3.66 -18.95 -6.85
CA GLU A 28 -2.82 -19.56 -7.88
C GLU A 28 -2.47 -18.54 -8.99
N ASP A 29 -3.44 -17.73 -9.42
CA ASP A 29 -3.22 -16.67 -10.41
C ASP A 29 -2.26 -15.60 -9.87
N ALA A 30 -2.31 -15.32 -8.56
CA ALA A 30 -1.35 -14.41 -7.90
C ALA A 30 0.07 -14.97 -7.95
N LEU A 31 0.25 -16.28 -7.70
CA LEU A 31 1.56 -16.94 -7.83
C LEU A 31 2.07 -16.91 -9.26
N ILE A 32 1.21 -17.16 -10.26
CA ILE A 32 1.58 -17.05 -11.68
C ILE A 32 2.05 -15.63 -12.00
N GLY A 33 1.26 -14.62 -11.64
CA GLY A 33 1.63 -13.23 -11.85
C GLY A 33 2.92 -12.86 -11.14
N PHE A 34 3.09 -13.28 -9.89
CA PHE A 34 4.31 -13.04 -9.11
C PHE A 34 5.53 -13.68 -9.77
N ALA A 35 5.45 -14.96 -10.18
CA ALA A 35 6.53 -15.65 -10.88
C ALA A 35 6.87 -15.04 -12.24
N ALA A 36 5.92 -14.34 -12.87
CA ALA A 36 6.15 -13.69 -14.16
C ALA A 36 6.93 -12.36 -14.04
N ILE A 37 6.66 -11.57 -13.00
CA ILE A 37 7.20 -10.20 -12.88
C ILE A 37 8.29 -10.04 -11.83
N ASP A 38 8.37 -10.94 -10.84
CA ASP A 38 9.39 -10.82 -9.79
C ASP A 38 10.75 -11.34 -10.27
N PRO A 39 11.80 -10.48 -10.29
CA PRO A 39 13.09 -10.87 -10.86
C PRO A 39 13.76 -12.07 -10.18
N GLU A 40 13.50 -12.26 -8.88
CA GLU A 40 14.10 -13.36 -8.10
C GLU A 40 13.36 -14.69 -8.31
N HIS A 41 12.11 -14.63 -8.81
CA HIS A 41 11.22 -15.79 -8.92
C HIS A 41 10.81 -16.12 -10.36
N GLN A 42 11.36 -15.43 -11.35
CA GLN A 42 11.13 -15.76 -12.75
C GLN A 42 11.52 -17.21 -13.05
N GLY A 43 10.60 -17.95 -13.67
CA GLY A 43 10.78 -19.37 -13.99
C GLY A 43 10.61 -20.34 -12.82
N LYS A 44 10.33 -19.87 -11.60
CA LYS A 44 10.21 -20.71 -10.39
C LYS A 44 8.75 -21.00 -10.00
N LEU A 45 7.80 -20.92 -10.93
CA LEU A 45 6.38 -21.11 -10.62
C LEU A 45 6.11 -22.46 -9.94
N ALA A 46 6.72 -23.56 -10.44
CA ALA A 46 6.50 -24.90 -9.87
C ALA A 46 7.02 -25.01 -8.42
N GLU A 47 8.13 -24.35 -8.10
CA GLU A 47 8.66 -24.26 -6.74
C GLU A 47 7.73 -23.47 -5.83
N LEU A 48 7.29 -22.28 -6.26
CA LEU A 48 6.35 -21.45 -5.52
C LEU A 48 5.02 -22.15 -5.25
N MET A 49 4.49 -22.86 -6.24
CA MET A 49 3.26 -23.66 -6.08
C MET A 49 3.45 -24.76 -5.03
N LYS A 50 4.55 -25.49 -5.11
CA LYS A 50 4.87 -26.56 -4.13
C LYS A 50 5.04 -26.00 -2.73
N ASP A 51 5.73 -24.86 -2.58
CA ASP A 51 5.92 -24.21 -1.29
C ASP A 51 4.59 -23.73 -0.68
N ALA A 52 3.71 -23.18 -1.52
CA ALA A 52 2.38 -22.76 -1.09
C ALA A 52 1.51 -23.95 -0.65
N GLU A 53 1.54 -25.08 -1.39
CA GLU A 53 0.80 -26.31 -1.04
C GLU A 53 1.33 -26.97 0.23
N SER A 54 2.63 -26.86 0.51
CA SER A 54 3.27 -27.44 1.69
C SER A 54 3.28 -26.53 2.91
N LEU A 55 2.78 -25.29 2.79
CA LEU A 55 2.77 -24.34 3.88
C LEU A 55 1.88 -24.83 5.03
N ASP A 56 2.48 -25.00 6.22
CA ASP A 56 1.71 -25.24 7.43
C ASP A 56 1.03 -23.94 7.90
N PRO A 57 -0.30 -23.90 7.93
CA PRO A 57 -1.02 -22.71 8.42
C PRO A 57 -0.58 -22.27 9.84
N ALA A 58 -0.18 -23.20 10.69
CA ALA A 58 0.28 -22.89 12.04
C ALA A 58 1.62 -22.13 12.08
N SER A 59 2.38 -22.14 11.00
CA SER A 59 3.60 -21.36 10.84
C SER A 59 3.31 -19.89 10.48
N VAL A 60 2.12 -19.60 9.97
CA VAL A 60 1.71 -18.25 9.54
C VAL A 60 1.23 -17.43 10.74
N ARG A 61 1.70 -16.20 10.85
CA ARG A 61 1.25 -15.22 11.84
C ARG A 61 0.70 -14.00 11.14
N ILE A 62 -0.52 -13.59 11.49
CA ILE A 62 -1.16 -12.38 10.96
C ILE A 62 -1.40 -11.42 12.14
N SER A 63 -0.90 -10.20 11.99
CA SER A 63 -1.20 -9.12 12.92
C SER A 63 -2.61 -8.58 12.65
N THR A 64 -3.42 -8.47 13.70
CA THR A 64 -4.82 -8.07 13.59
C THR A 64 -5.15 -6.73 14.25
N ARG A 65 -4.21 -6.12 14.96
CA ARG A 65 -4.52 -4.98 15.81
C ARG A 65 -3.69 -3.74 15.48
N ASP A 66 -4.13 -3.03 14.45
CA ASP A 66 -3.98 -1.58 14.45
C ASP A 66 -5.38 -0.95 14.35
N MET A 67 -5.97 -0.65 15.52
CA MET A 67 -7.29 -0.03 15.64
C MET A 67 -7.39 1.32 14.90
N THR A 68 -6.25 1.94 14.59
CA THR A 68 -6.20 3.20 13.84
C THR A 68 -6.82 3.06 12.45
N LEU A 69 -6.68 1.90 11.81
CA LEU A 69 -7.19 1.64 10.47
C LEU A 69 -8.68 1.24 10.46
N TRP A 70 -9.25 0.86 11.62
CA TRP A 70 -10.63 0.38 11.73
C TRP A 70 -11.62 1.48 12.12
N GLN A 71 -11.15 2.60 12.67
CA GLN A 71 -12.01 3.62 13.30
C GLN A 71 -12.97 4.31 12.33
N ASP A 72 -12.62 4.40 11.04
CA ASP A 72 -13.39 5.10 10.01
C ASP A 72 -13.86 4.17 8.88
N CYS A 73 -13.96 2.86 9.14
CA CYS A 73 -14.48 1.92 8.15
C CYS A 73 -16.00 2.07 7.99
N GLU A 74 -16.48 2.04 6.74
CA GLU A 74 -17.91 1.92 6.47
C GLU A 74 -18.45 0.61 7.03
N SER A 75 -19.76 0.64 7.41
CA SER A 75 -20.46 -0.54 7.92
C SER A 75 -20.32 -1.74 7.00
N GLY A 76 -20.00 -2.89 7.55
CA GLY A 76 -19.81 -4.16 6.87
C GLY A 76 -18.38 -4.43 6.41
N ILE A 77 -17.51 -3.43 6.29
CA ILE A 77 -16.11 -3.64 5.87
C ILE A 77 -15.31 -4.29 7.01
N ALA A 78 -15.33 -3.69 8.19
CA ALA A 78 -14.60 -4.21 9.35
C ALA A 78 -15.08 -5.61 9.72
N GLU A 79 -16.39 -5.83 9.77
CA GLU A 79 -17.02 -7.11 10.08
C GLU A 79 -16.61 -8.21 9.07
N THR A 80 -16.59 -7.88 7.78
CA THR A 80 -16.18 -8.83 6.72
C THR A 80 -14.73 -9.26 6.90
N VAL A 81 -13.83 -8.32 7.21
CA VAL A 81 -12.41 -8.64 7.45
C VAL A 81 -12.24 -9.43 8.73
N GLU A 82 -12.95 -9.07 9.81
CA GLU A 82 -12.92 -9.83 11.07
C GLU A 82 -13.39 -11.27 10.89
N ASP A 83 -14.43 -11.49 10.10
CA ASP A 83 -14.93 -12.83 9.82
C ASP A 83 -13.92 -13.64 9.00
N ALA A 84 -13.27 -13.04 8.00
CA ALA A 84 -12.16 -13.68 7.27
C ALA A 84 -11.00 -14.04 8.20
N LEU A 85 -10.63 -13.17 9.15
CA LEU A 85 -9.59 -13.46 10.14
C LEU A 85 -9.98 -14.62 11.06
N LYS A 86 -11.25 -14.70 11.50
CA LYS A 86 -11.76 -15.84 12.28
C LYS A 86 -11.66 -17.16 11.50
N GLU A 87 -11.99 -17.15 10.20
CA GLU A 87 -11.86 -18.33 9.33
C GLU A 87 -10.39 -18.76 9.20
N LEU A 88 -9.46 -17.82 8.98
CA LEU A 88 -8.04 -18.11 8.92
C LEU A 88 -7.54 -18.73 10.24
N ASN A 89 -7.99 -18.21 11.38
CA ASN A 89 -7.63 -18.74 12.69
C ASN A 89 -8.18 -20.16 12.90
N ARG A 90 -9.42 -20.44 12.48
CA ARG A 90 -9.99 -21.81 12.49
C ARG A 90 -9.20 -22.76 11.59
N GLY A 91 -8.64 -22.25 10.48
CA GLY A 91 -7.73 -22.98 9.59
C GLY A 91 -6.32 -23.18 10.14
N GLY A 92 -6.02 -22.72 11.36
CA GLY A 92 -4.74 -22.92 12.04
C GLY A 92 -3.79 -21.71 12.00
N VAL A 93 -4.10 -20.64 11.25
CA VAL A 93 -3.28 -19.43 11.22
C VAL A 93 -3.30 -18.73 12.59
N ARG A 94 -2.14 -18.29 13.06
CA ARG A 94 -2.03 -17.59 14.34
C ARG A 94 -2.31 -16.10 14.17
N LEU A 95 -3.36 -15.62 14.82
CA LEU A 95 -3.61 -14.19 14.96
C LEU A 95 -2.80 -13.65 16.15
N VAL A 96 -2.04 -12.57 15.93
CA VAL A 96 -1.23 -11.92 16.94
C VAL A 96 -1.63 -10.45 17.07
N GLU A 97 -1.68 -9.95 18.30
CA GLU A 97 -1.88 -8.54 18.52
C GLU A 97 -0.54 -7.82 18.37
N SER A 98 -0.46 -6.85 17.46
CA SER A 98 0.67 -5.94 17.38
C SER A 98 0.17 -4.51 17.22
N THR A 99 0.93 -3.56 17.71
CA THR A 99 0.70 -2.14 17.51
C THR A 99 1.85 -1.58 16.70
N THR A 100 1.52 -0.80 15.68
CA THR A 100 2.50 -0.06 14.88
C THR A 100 2.28 1.42 15.16
N PRO A 101 2.88 1.99 16.21
CA PRO A 101 2.67 3.40 16.60
C PRO A 101 3.03 4.37 15.48
N GLU A 102 3.91 3.95 14.57
CA GLU A 102 4.32 4.67 13.36
C GLU A 102 3.14 4.89 12.41
N THR A 103 2.17 3.97 12.35
CA THR A 103 0.98 4.06 11.47
C THR A 103 0.18 5.33 11.75
N ARG A 104 -0.03 5.68 13.01
CA ARG A 104 -0.78 6.89 13.39
C ARG A 104 -0.09 8.15 12.88
N GLN A 105 1.22 8.27 13.10
CA GLN A 105 1.98 9.44 12.64
C GLN A 105 2.03 9.53 11.10
N ALA A 106 2.16 8.39 10.41
CA ALA A 106 2.10 8.35 8.95
C ALA A 106 0.73 8.81 8.43
N LEU A 107 -0.37 8.37 9.07
CA LEU A 107 -1.73 8.78 8.74
C LEU A 107 -1.97 10.28 8.99
N GLU A 108 -1.43 10.84 10.07
CA GLU A 108 -1.48 12.29 10.33
C GLU A 108 -0.80 13.08 9.22
N ILE A 109 0.39 12.65 8.76
CA ILE A 109 1.09 13.28 7.63
C ILE A 109 0.26 13.17 6.35
N PHE A 110 -0.36 12.03 6.11
CA PHE A 110 -1.24 11.82 4.95
C PHE A 110 -2.43 12.79 4.98
N ASN A 111 -3.08 12.96 6.12
CA ASN A 111 -4.26 13.81 6.29
C ASN A 111 -3.97 15.32 6.24
N MET A 112 -2.73 15.74 6.54
CA MET A 112 -2.31 17.15 6.44
C MET A 112 -2.03 17.65 5.01
N GLY A 113 -2.44 16.93 4.00
CA GLY A 113 -2.07 17.17 2.60
C GLY A 113 -0.92 16.25 2.17
N SER A 114 -1.29 15.19 1.49
CA SER A 114 -0.42 14.04 1.27
C SER A 114 0.77 14.33 0.37
N VAL A 115 1.89 13.66 0.63
CA VAL A 115 3.03 13.60 -0.29
C VAL A 115 2.59 13.24 -1.72
N PRO A 116 1.73 12.22 -1.94
CA PRO A 116 1.20 11.92 -3.28
C PRO A 116 0.48 13.10 -3.94
N GLY A 117 -0.28 13.87 -3.18
CA GLY A 117 -0.98 15.03 -3.76
C GLY A 117 -0.04 16.13 -4.28
N ILE A 118 1.11 16.30 -3.62
CA ILE A 118 2.14 17.26 -4.06
C ILE A 118 2.84 16.75 -5.32
N GLU A 119 3.23 15.48 -5.32
CA GLU A 119 3.98 14.87 -6.41
C GLU A 119 3.16 14.74 -7.68
N ILE A 120 1.90 14.26 -7.60
CA ILE A 120 1.02 14.19 -8.76
C ILE A 120 0.69 15.58 -9.33
N LYS A 121 0.52 16.58 -8.46
CA LYS A 121 0.28 17.94 -8.90
C LYS A 121 1.45 18.47 -9.70
N GLU A 122 2.65 18.33 -9.19
CA GLU A 122 3.87 18.75 -9.89
C GLU A 122 3.98 18.05 -11.24
N PHE A 123 3.83 16.74 -11.27
CA PHE A 123 3.90 15.94 -12.49
C PHE A 123 2.85 16.39 -13.54
N ILE A 124 1.59 16.56 -13.15
CA ILE A 124 0.55 16.99 -14.08
C ILE A 124 0.84 18.41 -14.59
N GLN A 125 1.30 19.32 -13.74
CA GLN A 125 1.60 20.69 -14.14
C GLN A 125 2.77 20.79 -15.10
N SER A 126 3.80 19.96 -14.93
CA SER A 126 4.99 19.98 -15.77
C SER A 126 4.82 19.18 -17.08
N GLU A 127 4.25 17.98 -17.00
CA GLU A 127 4.24 17.04 -18.12
C GLU A 127 2.89 16.99 -18.88
N LEU A 128 1.77 17.23 -18.17
CA LEU A 128 0.42 17.04 -18.70
C LEU A 128 -0.53 18.20 -18.36
N PRO A 129 -0.15 19.47 -18.60
CA PRO A 129 -0.91 20.62 -18.11
C PRO A 129 -2.38 20.67 -18.59
N ALA A 130 -2.67 20.13 -19.78
CA ALA A 130 -4.04 20.05 -20.30
C ALA A 130 -4.95 19.13 -19.47
N TRP A 131 -4.40 18.19 -18.70
CA TRP A 131 -5.17 17.27 -17.86
C TRP A 131 -5.79 17.95 -16.64
N LEU A 132 -5.25 19.10 -16.21
CA LEU A 132 -5.82 19.84 -15.08
C LEU A 132 -7.28 20.28 -15.32
N GLU A 133 -7.65 20.51 -16.59
CA GLU A 133 -9.01 20.91 -16.97
C GLU A 133 -9.99 19.73 -17.04
N THR A 134 -9.48 18.52 -17.28
CA THR A 134 -10.27 17.29 -17.49
C THR A 134 -10.23 16.32 -16.31
N THR A 135 -9.46 16.65 -15.27
CA THR A 135 -9.33 15.82 -14.07
C THR A 135 -10.68 15.75 -13.33
N ASP A 136 -11.03 14.52 -12.88
CA ASP A 136 -12.21 14.31 -12.02
C ASP A 136 -12.24 15.32 -10.86
N PRO A 137 -13.39 15.95 -10.56
CA PRO A 137 -13.49 17.02 -9.55
C PRO A 137 -13.01 16.59 -8.14
N VAL A 138 -13.22 15.33 -7.76
CA VAL A 138 -12.77 14.82 -6.45
C VAL A 138 -11.25 14.74 -6.41
N VAL A 139 -10.64 14.19 -7.46
CA VAL A 139 -9.18 14.11 -7.62
C VAL A 139 -8.58 15.52 -7.72
N GLY A 140 -9.17 16.38 -8.54
CA GLY A 140 -8.76 17.79 -8.70
C GLY A 140 -8.78 18.57 -7.39
N THR A 141 -9.77 18.34 -6.52
CA THR A 141 -9.83 18.95 -5.19
C THR A 141 -8.68 18.49 -4.30
N ARG A 142 -8.36 17.19 -4.30
CA ARG A 142 -7.22 16.64 -3.55
C ARG A 142 -5.87 17.18 -4.04
N ILE A 143 -5.69 17.32 -5.35
CA ILE A 143 -4.51 17.93 -5.96
C ILE A 143 -4.39 19.42 -5.53
N LYS A 144 -5.49 20.17 -5.56
CA LYS A 144 -5.52 21.58 -5.15
C LYS A 144 -5.21 21.77 -3.67
N SER A 145 -5.71 20.91 -2.79
CA SER A 145 -5.45 21.01 -1.34
C SER A 145 -3.97 20.88 -0.98
N SER A 146 -3.17 20.23 -1.83
CA SER A 146 -1.72 20.10 -1.65
C SER A 146 -0.93 21.37 -1.99
N SER A 147 -1.60 22.43 -2.48
CA SER A 147 -0.95 23.65 -2.99
C SER A 147 -0.36 24.56 -1.89
N SER A 148 -0.71 24.35 -0.63
CA SER A 148 -0.24 25.16 0.51
C SER A 148 1.03 24.62 1.16
N VAL A 149 1.57 23.52 0.66
CA VAL A 149 2.78 22.89 1.24
C VAL A 149 4.01 23.43 0.52
N ASP A 150 4.90 24.06 1.26
CA ASP A 150 6.18 24.52 0.73
C ASP A 150 7.21 23.36 0.62
N ALA A 151 8.31 23.62 -0.10
CA ALA A 151 9.36 22.64 -0.32
C ALA A 151 10.02 22.18 0.99
N GLY A 152 10.16 23.05 1.98
CA GLY A 152 10.75 22.73 3.28
C GLY A 152 9.87 21.72 4.05
N GLU A 153 8.58 21.98 4.09
CA GLU A 153 7.60 21.09 4.72
C GLU A 153 7.51 19.75 4.00
N TYR A 154 7.51 19.74 2.66
CA TYR A 154 7.56 18.51 1.86
C TYR A 154 8.78 17.66 2.23
N LEU A 155 9.98 18.25 2.23
CA LEU A 155 11.21 17.56 2.60
C LEU A 155 11.20 17.09 4.06
N ARG A 156 10.57 17.83 4.96
CA ARG A 156 10.39 17.41 6.35
C ARG A 156 9.53 16.16 6.44
N ARG A 157 8.41 16.12 5.72
CA ARG A 157 7.50 14.95 5.67
C ARG A 157 8.20 13.71 5.14
N LEU A 158 8.95 13.82 4.05
CA LEU A 158 9.73 12.70 3.52
C LEU A 158 10.72 12.14 4.56
N ARG A 159 11.43 13.02 5.27
CA ARG A 159 12.36 12.57 6.34
C ARG A 159 11.63 11.86 7.47
N VAL A 160 10.46 12.34 7.86
CA VAL A 160 9.65 11.70 8.92
C VAL A 160 9.14 10.35 8.44
N LEU A 161 8.56 10.25 7.25
CA LEU A 161 8.07 8.98 6.69
C LEU A 161 9.19 7.94 6.60
N LYS A 162 10.40 8.34 6.16
CA LYS A 162 11.55 7.44 6.13
C LYS A 162 11.94 6.91 7.51
N LYS A 163 11.87 7.76 8.56
CA LYS A 163 12.14 7.33 9.94
C LYS A 163 11.07 6.39 10.46
N LEU A 164 9.80 6.67 10.16
CA LEU A 164 8.67 5.82 10.56
C LEU A 164 8.76 4.45 9.90
N SER A 165 9.09 4.39 8.60
CA SER A 165 9.30 3.11 7.89
C SER A 165 10.41 2.27 8.54
N ALA A 166 11.54 2.87 8.86
CA ALA A 166 12.63 2.17 9.53
C ALA A 166 12.31 1.73 10.97
N GLY A 167 11.36 2.36 11.63
CA GLY A 167 10.88 1.97 12.97
C GLY A 167 9.83 0.85 12.94
N ALA A 168 9.17 0.65 11.79
CA ALA A 168 8.13 -0.36 11.61
C ALA A 168 8.65 -1.72 11.12
N GLU A 169 9.93 -1.81 10.73
CA GLU A 169 10.62 -3.06 10.35
C GLU A 169 11.06 -3.83 11.61
#